data_e798bfefd8ed80f634731bbb665961cd
#
_entry.id   e798bfefd8ed80f634731bbb665961cd
#
_cell.length_a   1.000
_cell.length_b   1.000
_cell.length_c   1.000
_cell.angle_alpha   90.00
_cell.angle_beta   90.00
_cell.angle_gamma   90.00
#
_symmetry.space_group_name_H-M   'P 1'
#
loop_
_entity.id
_entity.type
_entity.pdbx_description
1 polymer ?
#
loop_
_entity_poly.entity_id
_entity_poly.type
_entity_poly.pdbx_seq_one_letter_code
_entity_poly.pdbx_strand_id
1 'polypeptide(L)'
;SAFGAVTLTFAIMERKKVQFELKKEEKWSLESLSGEGKTPTSRSRWTPKFLEPVPDKKAIISRGDSIVGIIFIVIFSVLLIFAPHFFAAFFTEGETVMTVPIFNLEQWGIVLPVFILSLLIGLADEILRLIVGVYCRLVMISNIVCGVLQIVLSIIVLKVLPIWNPNFVLEIEQALGDHADSGARFLTYWNADMVSNGFLAFIVAITLFEIGVTIYKTLRYGVAVKSN
;
A
#
# COMPACT_ATOMS: atom_id res chain seq x y z
N SER A 1 1.06 -8.92 23.85
CA SER A 1 -0.03 -7.99 23.66
C SER A 1 0.42 -6.84 22.76
N ALA A 2 -0.23 -6.66 21.62
CA ALA A 2 0.12 -5.65 20.60
C ALA A 2 0.09 -4.20 21.13
N PHE A 3 -0.72 -3.91 22.13
CA PHE A 3 -0.80 -2.59 22.77
C PHE A 3 0.51 -2.18 23.45
N GLY A 4 1.27 -3.11 24.03
CA GLY A 4 2.55 -2.81 24.66
C GLY A 4 3.65 -2.39 23.68
N ALA A 5 3.63 -2.93 22.46
CA ALA A 5 4.62 -2.58 21.44
C ALA A 5 4.37 -1.17 20.86
N VAL A 6 3.10 -0.78 20.69
CA VAL A 6 2.73 0.55 20.18
C VAL A 6 3.06 1.63 21.21
N THR A 7 2.76 1.41 22.49
CA THR A 7 3.14 2.37 23.56
C THR A 7 4.64 2.49 23.72
N LEU A 8 5.40 1.41 23.56
CA LEU A 8 6.86 1.45 23.64
C LEU A 8 7.49 2.22 22.46
N THR A 9 6.96 2.05 21.24
CA THR A 9 7.42 2.82 20.08
C THR A 9 7.11 4.30 20.19
N PHE A 10 5.93 4.68 20.69
CA PHE A 10 5.59 6.07 20.96
C PHE A 10 6.49 6.69 22.04
N ALA A 11 6.74 5.96 23.14
CA ALA A 11 7.62 6.43 24.21
C ALA A 11 9.08 6.61 23.75
N ILE A 12 9.56 5.74 22.84
CA ILE A 12 10.91 5.87 22.25
C ILE A 12 10.98 7.06 21.28
N MET A 13 9.93 7.29 20.48
CA MET A 13 9.85 8.44 19.58
C MET A 13 9.77 9.76 20.35
N GLU A 14 8.97 9.80 21.41
CA GLU A 14 8.83 10.98 22.27
C GLU A 14 10.13 11.29 23.01
N ARG A 15 10.83 10.27 23.51
CA ARG A 15 12.13 10.42 24.15
C ARG A 15 13.21 10.92 23.17
N LYS A 16 13.19 10.45 21.93
CA LYS A 16 14.09 10.96 20.88
C LYS A 16 13.76 12.39 20.47
N LYS A 17 12.49 12.75 20.43
CA LYS A 17 12.05 14.12 20.11
C LYS A 17 12.44 15.10 21.20
N VAL A 18 12.27 14.71 22.47
CA VAL A 18 12.71 15.50 23.61
C VAL A 18 14.23 15.69 23.63
N GLN A 19 15.02 14.64 23.32
CA GLN A 19 16.47 14.80 23.20
C GLN A 19 16.87 15.68 21.99
N PHE A 20 16.09 15.67 20.92
CA PHE A 20 16.36 16.52 19.77
C PHE A 20 16.05 17.99 20.05
N GLU A 21 15.02 18.29 20.82
CA GLU A 21 14.68 19.65 21.25
C GLU A 21 15.68 20.18 22.28
N LEU A 22 16.05 19.38 23.27
CA LEU A 22 17.07 19.75 24.26
C LEU A 22 18.42 20.02 23.61
N LYS A 23 18.83 19.23 22.60
CA LYS A 23 20.09 19.45 21.87
C LYS A 23 20.04 20.68 20.97
N LYS A 24 18.85 21.10 20.55
CA LYS A 24 18.62 22.34 19.81
C LYS A 24 18.65 23.54 20.73
N GLU A 25 18.11 23.42 21.94
CA GLU A 25 18.15 24.47 22.97
C GLU A 25 19.57 24.67 23.54
N GLU A 26 20.36 23.60 23.66
CA GLU A 26 21.75 23.70 24.13
C GLU A 26 22.67 24.46 23.14
N LYS A 27 22.31 24.50 21.85
CA LYS A 27 22.97 25.34 20.85
C LYS A 27 22.65 26.84 20.96
N TRP A 28 21.60 27.19 21.68
CA TRP A 28 21.22 28.55 22.06
C TRP A 28 21.66 28.84 23.49
N SER A 29 22.92 28.55 23.82
CA SER A 29 23.48 28.87 25.11
C SER A 29 23.50 30.39 25.33
N LEU A 30 23.33 30.77 26.56
CA LEU A 30 23.30 32.16 27.02
C LEU A 30 24.51 33.03 26.55
N GLU A 31 25.59 32.42 26.08
CA GLU A 31 26.72 33.07 25.44
C GLU A 31 26.39 33.80 24.14
N SER A 32 25.35 33.39 23.45
CA SER A 32 24.86 34.09 22.25
C SER A 32 23.98 35.32 22.58
N LEU A 33 23.54 35.44 23.81
CA LEU A 33 22.68 36.52 24.28
C LEU A 33 23.42 37.56 25.11
N SER A 34 24.52 37.17 25.75
CA SER A 34 25.38 38.11 26.49
C SER A 34 26.39 38.67 25.55
N GLY A 35 26.14 39.74 24.87
CA GLY A 35 26.98 40.44 23.92
C GLY A 35 28.37 40.89 24.39
N GLU A 36 29.01 40.12 25.27
CA GLU A 36 30.40 40.39 25.75
C GLU A 36 31.37 39.30 25.29
N GLY A 37 32.12 39.64 24.31
CA GLY A 37 33.35 38.96 24.05
C GLY A 37 33.52 38.25 22.71
N LYS A 38 34.08 38.97 21.81
CA LYS A 38 34.62 38.64 20.46
C LYS A 38 33.68 39.00 19.34
N THR A 39 34.00 40.14 18.76
CA THR A 39 33.57 40.51 17.41
C THR A 39 33.74 39.35 16.45
N PRO A 40 32.64 38.69 15.99
CA PRO A 40 32.75 37.82 14.86
C PRO A 40 32.86 38.71 13.62
N THR A 41 34.08 38.88 13.14
CA THR A 41 34.38 39.36 11.82
C THR A 41 33.85 38.36 10.79
N SER A 42 32.61 38.32 10.65
CA SER A 42 31.76 38.06 9.50
C SER A 42 30.34 37.79 10.02
N ARG A 43 29.54 38.83 10.11
CA ARG A 43 28.09 38.67 9.97
C ARG A 43 27.93 37.93 8.64
N SER A 44 27.79 36.61 8.69
CA SER A 44 27.30 35.86 7.57
C SER A 44 25.90 36.40 7.33
N ARG A 45 25.83 37.40 6.44
CA ARG A 45 24.58 38.03 6.02
C ARG A 45 23.70 36.90 5.58
N TRP A 46 22.64 36.61 6.36
CA TRP A 46 21.66 35.67 5.98
C TRP A 46 21.20 36.01 4.56
N THR A 47 21.56 35.16 3.61
CA THR A 47 21.17 35.31 2.22
C THR A 47 20.25 34.14 1.88
N PRO A 48 19.15 34.37 1.16
CA PRO A 48 18.24 33.30 0.71
C PRO A 48 18.94 32.16 -0.05
N LYS A 49 20.18 32.39 -0.52
CA LYS A 49 21.02 31.38 -1.22
C LYS A 49 21.43 30.19 -0.34
N PHE A 50 21.36 30.30 0.99
CA PHE A 50 21.64 29.20 1.92
C PHE A 50 20.41 28.34 2.25
N LEU A 51 19.22 28.74 1.81
CA LEU A 51 18.04 27.90 1.90
C LEU A 51 18.16 26.79 0.86
N GLU A 52 17.98 25.55 1.32
CA GLU A 52 17.83 24.44 0.38
C GLU A 52 16.68 24.76 -0.58
N PRO A 53 16.86 24.53 -1.89
CA PRO A 53 15.80 24.80 -2.85
C PRO A 53 14.54 24.04 -2.46
N VAL A 54 13.44 24.75 -2.32
CA VAL A 54 12.13 24.13 -2.05
C VAL A 54 11.84 23.09 -3.14
N PRO A 55 11.55 21.84 -2.79
CA PRO A 55 11.22 20.82 -3.78
C PRO A 55 10.08 21.29 -4.69
N ASP A 56 10.17 20.99 -5.97
CA ASP A 56 9.07 21.25 -6.91
C ASP A 56 7.80 20.57 -6.36
N LYS A 57 6.65 21.22 -6.44
CA LYS A 57 5.36 20.63 -6.03
C LYS A 57 5.10 19.27 -6.67
N LYS A 58 5.64 19.04 -7.87
CA LYS A 58 5.55 17.77 -8.60
C LYS A 58 6.46 16.68 -8.04
N ALA A 59 7.47 17.05 -7.23
CA ALA A 59 8.33 16.12 -6.52
C ALA A 59 7.71 15.62 -5.21
N ILE A 60 6.65 16.27 -4.72
CA ILE A 60 5.99 15.91 -3.46
C ILE A 60 5.00 14.78 -3.72
N ILE A 61 5.08 13.74 -2.90
CA ILE A 61 4.10 12.64 -2.89
C ILE A 61 2.90 13.09 -2.05
N SER A 62 1.69 12.93 -2.58
CA SER A 62 0.47 13.19 -1.83
C SER A 62 0.36 12.24 -0.64
N ARG A 63 0.45 12.76 0.57
CA ARG A 63 0.27 11.96 1.78
C ARG A 63 -1.14 11.37 1.88
N GLY A 64 -2.13 12.10 1.33
CA GLY A 64 -3.51 11.64 1.31
C GLY A 64 -3.66 10.35 0.51
N ASP A 65 -3.01 10.26 -0.66
CA ASP A 65 -3.10 9.08 -1.52
C ASP A 65 -2.50 7.85 -0.83
N SER A 66 -1.32 7.98 -0.19
CA SER A 66 -0.71 6.88 0.55
C SER A 66 -1.53 6.46 1.78
N ILE A 67 -2.14 7.41 2.50
CA ILE A 67 -3.02 7.09 3.63
C ILE A 67 -4.24 6.30 3.16
N VAL A 68 -4.88 6.72 2.07
CA VAL A 68 -6.02 6.02 1.47
C VAL A 68 -5.61 4.61 1.02
N GLY A 69 -4.45 4.47 0.39
CA GLY A 69 -3.88 3.18 0.00
C GLY A 69 -3.69 2.25 1.20
N ILE A 70 -3.07 2.73 2.28
CA ILE A 70 -2.87 1.97 3.52
C ILE A 70 -4.20 1.53 4.12
N ILE A 71 -5.18 2.43 4.23
CA ILE A 71 -6.50 2.12 4.78
C ILE A 71 -7.17 1.04 3.94
N PHE A 72 -7.14 1.16 2.61
CA PHE A 72 -7.72 0.18 1.70
C PHE A 72 -7.06 -1.20 1.86
N ILE A 73 -5.72 -1.27 1.89
CA ILE A 73 -4.97 -2.52 2.09
C ILE A 73 -5.35 -3.17 3.43
N VAL A 74 -5.43 -2.39 4.51
CA VAL A 74 -5.79 -2.91 5.84
C VAL A 74 -7.22 -3.45 5.86
N ILE A 75 -8.19 -2.69 5.34
CA ILE A 75 -9.59 -3.14 5.28
C ILE A 75 -9.70 -4.42 4.44
N PHE A 76 -9.07 -4.45 3.27
CA PHE A 76 -9.11 -5.60 2.39
C PHE A 76 -8.44 -6.83 3.02
N SER A 77 -7.33 -6.64 3.74
CA SER A 77 -6.67 -7.72 4.50
C SER A 77 -7.58 -8.29 5.57
N VAL A 78 -8.27 -7.45 6.33
CA VAL A 78 -9.21 -7.87 7.36
C VAL A 78 -10.37 -8.67 6.75
N LEU A 79 -10.93 -8.20 5.63
CA LEU A 79 -12.00 -8.92 4.92
C LEU A 79 -11.53 -10.29 4.42
N LEU A 80 -10.35 -10.39 3.84
CA LEU A 80 -9.81 -11.67 3.36
C LEU A 80 -9.52 -12.67 4.48
N ILE A 81 -9.07 -12.19 5.65
CA ILE A 81 -8.71 -13.04 6.79
C ILE A 81 -9.98 -13.53 7.51
N PHE A 82 -10.89 -12.61 7.82
CA PHE A 82 -12.00 -12.91 8.72
C PHE A 82 -13.29 -13.25 7.99
N ALA A 83 -13.43 -12.78 6.78
CA ALA A 83 -14.72 -12.87 6.08
C ALA A 83 -14.58 -13.14 4.57
N PRO A 84 -13.81 -14.16 4.14
CA PRO A 84 -13.66 -14.49 2.72
C PRO A 84 -15.01 -14.89 2.06
N HIS A 85 -15.98 -15.34 2.85
CA HIS A 85 -17.32 -15.69 2.41
C HIS A 85 -18.15 -14.47 1.95
N PHE A 86 -17.76 -13.25 2.27
CA PHE A 86 -18.41 -12.06 1.70
C PHE A 86 -18.15 -11.89 0.19
N PHE A 87 -17.07 -12.50 -0.30
CA PHE A 87 -16.82 -12.56 -1.75
C PHE A 87 -17.60 -13.72 -2.37
N ALA A 88 -18.90 -13.54 -2.48
CA ALA A 88 -19.85 -14.54 -2.92
C ALA A 88 -20.94 -13.92 -3.80
N ALA A 89 -21.57 -14.74 -4.60
CA ALA A 89 -22.85 -14.41 -5.24
C ALA A 89 -23.98 -14.66 -4.25
N PHE A 90 -24.85 -13.66 -4.09
CA PHE A 90 -25.99 -13.73 -3.19
C PHE A 90 -27.27 -13.86 -4.01
N PHE A 91 -28.05 -14.89 -3.73
CA PHE A 91 -29.36 -15.16 -4.35
C PHE A 91 -30.44 -15.14 -3.28
N THR A 92 -31.55 -14.51 -3.57
CA THR A 92 -32.68 -14.46 -2.65
C THR A 92 -33.86 -15.24 -3.28
N GLU A 93 -34.28 -16.31 -2.65
CA GLU A 93 -35.46 -17.08 -3.02
C GLU A 93 -36.45 -17.00 -1.87
N GLY A 94 -37.51 -16.15 -2.03
CA GLY A 94 -38.45 -15.87 -0.96
C GLY A 94 -37.79 -15.23 0.26
N GLU A 95 -37.82 -15.90 1.41
CA GLU A 95 -37.19 -15.46 2.66
C GLU A 95 -35.76 -16.05 2.87
N THR A 96 -35.30 -16.95 1.98
CA THR A 96 -34.00 -17.59 2.12
C THR A 96 -32.97 -16.90 1.26
N VAL A 97 -31.77 -16.60 1.86
CA VAL A 97 -30.64 -16.08 1.16
C VAL A 97 -29.62 -17.21 0.95
N MET A 98 -29.42 -17.56 -0.30
CA MET A 98 -28.40 -18.52 -0.71
C MET A 98 -27.12 -17.78 -1.06
N THR A 99 -25.98 -18.32 -0.63
CA THR A 99 -24.66 -17.69 -0.82
C THR A 99 -23.73 -18.67 -1.51
N VAL A 100 -23.22 -18.31 -2.67
CA VAL A 100 -22.27 -19.13 -3.43
C VAL A 100 -20.92 -18.44 -3.44
N PRO A 101 -19.90 -18.99 -2.73
CA PRO A 101 -18.59 -18.35 -2.64
C PRO A 101 -17.86 -18.40 -3.97
N ILE A 102 -17.27 -17.26 -4.36
CA ILE A 102 -16.45 -17.16 -5.58
C ILE A 102 -15.09 -17.82 -5.37
N PHE A 103 -14.56 -17.71 -4.14
CA PHE A 103 -13.28 -18.29 -3.79
C PHE A 103 -13.39 -19.73 -3.30
N ASN A 104 -12.35 -20.52 -3.54
CA ASN A 104 -12.22 -21.87 -3.00
C ASN A 104 -11.91 -21.82 -1.50
N LEU A 105 -12.97 -21.85 -0.69
CA LEU A 105 -12.83 -21.75 0.78
C LEU A 105 -12.18 -23.02 1.37
N GLU A 106 -12.29 -24.18 0.74
CA GLU A 106 -11.66 -25.42 1.21
C GLU A 106 -10.13 -25.33 1.17
N GLN A 107 -9.58 -24.66 0.16
CA GLN A 107 -8.14 -24.48 0.01
C GLN A 107 -7.67 -23.06 0.40
N TRP A 108 -8.54 -22.29 1.05
CA TRP A 108 -8.22 -20.92 1.45
C TRP A 108 -6.98 -20.80 2.33
N GLY A 109 -6.72 -21.80 3.18
CA GLY A 109 -5.53 -21.86 4.02
C GLY A 109 -4.19 -21.87 3.24
N ILE A 110 -4.20 -22.29 1.97
CA ILE A 110 -3.02 -22.27 1.10
C ILE A 110 -2.93 -20.94 0.33
N VAL A 111 -4.07 -20.41 -0.08
CA VAL A 111 -4.17 -19.17 -0.88
C VAL A 111 -3.91 -17.94 -0.02
N LEU A 112 -4.51 -17.89 1.18
CA LEU A 112 -4.49 -16.74 2.08
C LEU A 112 -3.06 -16.24 2.44
N PRO A 113 -2.07 -17.10 2.79
CA PRO A 113 -0.74 -16.62 3.13
C PRO A 113 -0.06 -15.86 1.98
N VAL A 114 -0.26 -16.30 0.74
CA VAL A 114 0.33 -15.64 -0.44
C VAL A 114 -0.38 -14.29 -0.71
N PHE A 115 -1.70 -14.23 -0.51
CA PHE A 115 -2.44 -12.97 -0.55
C PHE A 115 -1.95 -11.98 0.49
N ILE A 116 -1.82 -12.41 1.73
CA ILE A 116 -1.34 -11.56 2.83
C ILE A 116 0.08 -11.07 2.55
N LEU A 117 0.97 -11.93 2.04
CA LEU A 117 2.31 -11.53 1.64
C LEU A 117 2.28 -10.42 0.57
N SER A 118 1.42 -10.58 -0.44
CA SER A 118 1.22 -9.56 -1.48
C SER A 118 0.75 -8.23 -0.89
N LEU A 119 -0.23 -8.25 0.00
CA LEU A 119 -0.75 -7.06 0.66
C LEU A 119 0.29 -6.39 1.57
N LEU A 120 1.11 -7.18 2.28
CA LEU A 120 2.21 -6.66 3.10
C LEU A 120 3.29 -5.96 2.27
N ILE A 121 3.62 -6.46 1.08
CA ILE A 121 4.56 -5.81 0.16
C ILE A 121 3.99 -4.46 -0.30
N GLY A 122 2.71 -4.42 -0.69
CA GLY A 122 2.04 -3.16 -1.05
C GLY A 122 2.00 -2.17 0.11
N LEU A 123 1.70 -2.66 1.32
CA LEU A 123 1.70 -1.85 2.53
C LEU A 123 3.08 -1.25 2.84
N ALA A 124 4.15 -2.03 2.67
CA ALA A 124 5.52 -1.56 2.88
C ALA A 124 5.89 -0.43 1.91
N ASP A 125 5.52 -0.53 0.63
CA ASP A 125 5.75 0.53 -0.37
C ASP A 125 4.97 1.81 -0.03
N GLU A 126 3.69 1.70 0.33
CA GLU A 126 2.87 2.85 0.73
C GLU A 126 3.37 3.54 2.01
N ILE A 127 3.81 2.76 3.01
CA ILE A 127 4.42 3.32 4.23
C ILE A 127 5.72 4.05 3.88
N LEU A 128 6.56 3.49 3.01
CA LEU A 128 7.80 4.15 2.59
C LEU A 128 7.51 5.47 1.88
N ARG A 129 6.53 5.51 0.98
CA ARG A 129 6.09 6.73 0.29
C ARG A 129 5.57 7.78 1.27
N LEU A 130 4.80 7.35 2.28
CA LEU A 130 4.27 8.24 3.31
C LEU A 130 5.39 8.86 4.16
N ILE A 131 6.40 8.06 4.56
CA ILE A 131 7.52 8.51 5.39
C ILE A 131 8.42 9.47 4.60
N VAL A 132 8.78 9.09 3.38
CA VAL A 132 9.73 9.88 2.56
C VAL A 132 9.06 11.15 2.02
N GLY A 133 7.82 11.08 1.59
CA GLY A 133 6.99 12.21 1.14
C GLY A 133 7.46 12.91 -0.13
N VAL A 134 8.56 12.47 -0.75
CA VAL A 134 9.12 13.04 -1.99
C VAL A 134 9.61 11.95 -2.93
N TYR A 135 9.52 12.21 -4.23
CA TYR A 135 10.10 11.31 -5.23
C TYR A 135 11.62 11.39 -5.18
N CYS A 136 12.25 10.29 -4.79
CA CYS A 136 13.70 10.13 -4.72
C CYS A 136 14.11 8.75 -5.24
N ARG A 137 15.40 8.52 -5.42
CA ARG A 137 15.92 7.23 -5.90
C ARG A 137 15.50 6.05 -5.02
N LEU A 138 15.42 6.24 -3.70
CA LEU A 138 15.02 5.21 -2.77
C LEU A 138 13.57 4.78 -3.02
N VAL A 139 12.64 5.74 -3.13
CA VAL A 139 11.23 5.46 -3.44
C VAL A 139 11.09 4.80 -4.82
N MET A 140 11.85 5.23 -5.80
CA MET A 140 11.84 4.64 -7.14
C MET A 140 12.28 3.17 -7.12
N ILE A 141 13.40 2.86 -6.46
CA ILE A 141 13.92 1.49 -6.37
C ILE A 141 12.94 0.60 -5.59
N SER A 142 12.43 1.08 -4.45
CA SER A 142 11.42 0.37 -3.66
C SER A 142 10.19 0.04 -4.50
N ASN A 143 9.64 1.03 -5.20
CA ASN A 143 8.45 0.84 -6.03
C ASN A 143 8.68 -0.16 -7.17
N ILE A 144 9.85 -0.15 -7.82
CA ILE A 144 10.19 -1.14 -8.85
C ILE A 144 10.26 -2.54 -8.24
N VAL A 145 10.97 -2.70 -7.12
CA VAL A 145 11.14 -4.01 -6.46
C VAL A 145 9.81 -4.54 -5.96
N CYS A 146 9.04 -3.71 -5.23
CA CYS A 146 7.72 -4.09 -4.72
C CYS A 146 6.75 -4.40 -5.87
N GLY A 147 6.75 -3.60 -6.94
CA GLY A 147 5.90 -3.84 -8.11
C GLY A 147 6.23 -5.15 -8.84
N VAL A 148 7.52 -5.46 -9.03
CA VAL A 148 7.92 -6.76 -9.62
C VAL A 148 7.49 -7.92 -8.73
N LEU A 149 7.71 -7.83 -7.42
CA LEU A 149 7.25 -8.85 -6.47
C LEU A 149 5.73 -9.02 -6.50
N GLN A 150 4.99 -7.91 -6.59
CA GLN A 150 3.53 -7.91 -6.69
C GLN A 150 3.04 -8.64 -7.94
N ILE A 151 3.67 -8.41 -9.09
CA ILE A 151 3.36 -9.12 -10.34
C ILE A 151 3.62 -10.62 -10.19
N VAL A 152 4.78 -11.01 -9.63
CA VAL A 152 5.13 -12.43 -9.42
C VAL A 152 4.13 -13.11 -8.49
N LEU A 153 3.79 -12.48 -7.36
CA LEU A 153 2.80 -13.02 -6.42
C LEU A 153 1.40 -13.11 -7.06
N SER A 154 1.02 -12.11 -7.86
CA SER A 154 -0.27 -12.16 -8.59
C SER A 154 -0.33 -13.32 -9.59
N ILE A 155 0.77 -13.62 -10.28
CA ILE A 155 0.87 -14.80 -11.15
C ILE A 155 0.70 -16.08 -10.33
N ILE A 156 1.38 -16.20 -9.18
CA ILE A 156 1.28 -17.37 -8.32
C ILE A 156 -0.18 -17.54 -7.85
N VAL A 157 -0.80 -16.48 -7.33
CA VAL A 157 -2.18 -16.53 -6.82
C VAL A 157 -3.17 -16.90 -7.91
N LEU A 158 -3.09 -16.24 -9.07
CA LEU A 158 -4.12 -16.37 -10.12
C LEU A 158 -3.90 -17.56 -11.06
N LYS A 159 -2.67 -18.11 -11.14
CA LYS A 159 -2.32 -19.16 -12.11
C LYS A 159 -1.86 -20.47 -11.48
N VAL A 160 -1.29 -20.42 -10.30
CA VAL A 160 -0.72 -21.62 -9.66
C VAL A 160 -1.63 -22.10 -8.55
N LEU A 161 -2.20 -21.18 -7.78
CA LEU A 161 -3.04 -21.54 -6.66
C LEU A 161 -4.51 -21.75 -7.07
N PRO A 162 -5.22 -22.68 -6.44
CA PRO A 162 -6.64 -22.94 -6.70
C PRO A 162 -7.52 -21.89 -6.00
N ILE A 163 -7.47 -20.64 -6.49
CA ILE A 163 -8.17 -19.50 -5.90
C ILE A 163 -9.70 -19.57 -6.13
N TRP A 164 -10.11 -20.05 -7.32
CA TRP A 164 -11.51 -20.06 -7.70
C TRP A 164 -12.22 -21.30 -7.20
N ASN A 165 -13.48 -21.13 -6.80
CA ASN A 165 -14.36 -22.26 -6.46
C ASN A 165 -14.60 -23.11 -7.72
N PRO A 166 -14.16 -24.39 -7.75
CA PRO A 166 -14.34 -25.26 -8.92
C PRO A 166 -15.80 -25.58 -9.19
N ASN A 167 -16.64 -25.53 -8.16
CA ASN A 167 -18.07 -25.86 -8.24
C ASN A 167 -18.94 -24.61 -8.40
N PHE A 168 -18.34 -23.42 -8.58
CA PHE A 168 -19.07 -22.15 -8.59
C PHE A 168 -20.26 -22.12 -9.55
N VAL A 169 -20.08 -22.60 -10.80
CA VAL A 169 -21.16 -22.65 -11.80
C VAL A 169 -22.26 -23.61 -11.37
N LEU A 170 -21.89 -24.78 -10.91
CA LEU A 170 -22.81 -25.83 -10.50
C LEU A 170 -23.62 -25.41 -9.24
N GLU A 171 -22.98 -24.77 -8.29
CA GLU A 171 -23.64 -24.24 -7.09
C GLU A 171 -24.60 -23.10 -7.42
N ILE A 172 -24.27 -22.24 -8.39
CA ILE A 172 -25.21 -21.20 -8.87
C ILE A 172 -26.39 -21.80 -9.62
N GLU A 173 -26.14 -22.79 -10.50
CA GLU A 173 -27.26 -23.49 -11.19
C GLU A 173 -28.22 -24.11 -10.19
N GLN A 174 -27.70 -24.73 -9.14
CA GLN A 174 -28.55 -25.29 -8.06
C GLN A 174 -29.28 -24.20 -7.27
N ALA A 175 -28.64 -23.05 -7.03
CA ALA A 175 -29.26 -21.93 -6.32
C ALA A 175 -30.34 -21.20 -7.13
N LEU A 176 -30.25 -21.21 -8.45
CA LEU A 176 -31.22 -20.57 -9.35
C LEU A 176 -32.44 -21.45 -9.63
N GLY A 177 -32.32 -22.77 -9.45
CA GLY A 177 -33.42 -23.71 -9.68
C GLY A 177 -34.15 -23.53 -11.02
N ASP A 178 -35.48 -23.50 -11.01
CA ASP A 178 -36.33 -23.32 -12.21
C ASP A 178 -36.21 -21.89 -12.83
N HIS A 179 -35.57 -20.93 -12.16
CA HIS A 179 -35.39 -19.55 -12.65
C HIS A 179 -34.08 -19.38 -13.45
N ALA A 180 -33.44 -20.48 -13.85
CA ALA A 180 -32.16 -20.52 -14.52
C ALA A 180 -32.08 -19.77 -15.87
N ASP A 181 -33.23 -19.48 -16.53
CA ASP A 181 -33.25 -18.90 -17.88
C ASP A 181 -32.57 -17.52 -17.97
N SER A 182 -32.63 -16.69 -16.94
CA SER A 182 -31.98 -15.37 -16.94
C SER A 182 -30.55 -15.39 -16.42
N GLY A 183 -30.25 -16.30 -15.48
CA GLY A 183 -28.91 -16.48 -14.90
C GLY A 183 -27.99 -17.37 -15.76
N ALA A 184 -28.56 -18.31 -16.48
CA ALA A 184 -27.83 -19.29 -17.32
C ALA A 184 -26.93 -18.62 -18.37
N ARG A 185 -27.34 -17.47 -18.92
CA ARG A 185 -26.49 -16.74 -19.90
C ARG A 185 -25.21 -16.23 -19.28
N PHE A 186 -25.20 -15.75 -18.05
CA PHE A 186 -23.98 -15.30 -17.34
C PHE A 186 -23.06 -16.49 -17.04
N LEU A 187 -23.66 -17.63 -16.62
CA LEU A 187 -22.90 -18.84 -16.28
C LEU A 187 -22.23 -19.47 -17.51
N THR A 188 -22.84 -19.37 -18.69
CA THR A 188 -22.26 -19.86 -19.94
C THR A 188 -20.94 -19.15 -20.28
N TYR A 189 -20.76 -17.90 -19.81
CA TYR A 189 -19.55 -17.11 -20.03
C TYR A 189 -18.56 -17.19 -18.87
N TRP A 190 -18.92 -17.84 -17.75
CA TRP A 190 -17.99 -17.97 -16.64
C TRP A 190 -16.85 -18.91 -17.00
N ASN A 191 -15.66 -18.33 -17.05
CA ASN A 191 -14.42 -19.07 -17.25
C ASN A 191 -13.39 -18.56 -16.27
N ALA A 192 -13.00 -19.37 -15.28
CA ALA A 192 -12.05 -19.04 -14.23
C ALA A 192 -10.69 -18.59 -14.79
N ASP A 193 -10.25 -19.21 -15.91
CA ASP A 193 -9.00 -18.82 -16.58
C ASP A 193 -9.09 -17.47 -17.28
N MET A 194 -10.23 -17.18 -17.91
CA MET A 194 -10.47 -15.88 -18.53
C MET A 194 -10.51 -14.77 -17.49
N VAL A 195 -11.18 -15.01 -16.36
CA VAL A 195 -11.26 -14.08 -15.22
C VAL A 195 -9.87 -13.86 -14.63
N SER A 196 -9.10 -14.94 -14.39
CA SER A 196 -7.72 -14.85 -13.90
C SER A 196 -6.82 -14.06 -14.85
N ASN A 197 -6.94 -14.29 -16.15
CA ASN A 197 -6.17 -13.55 -17.17
C ASN A 197 -6.54 -12.07 -17.19
N GLY A 198 -7.83 -11.76 -17.08
CA GLY A 198 -8.33 -10.38 -17.01
C GLY A 198 -7.79 -9.63 -15.78
N PHE A 199 -7.89 -10.24 -14.60
CA PHE A 199 -7.34 -9.68 -13.37
C PHE A 199 -5.82 -9.53 -13.43
N LEU A 200 -5.11 -10.52 -13.93
CA LEU A 200 -3.66 -10.46 -14.07
C LEU A 200 -3.23 -9.34 -15.03
N ALA A 201 -3.87 -9.24 -16.19
CA ALA A 201 -3.59 -8.16 -17.16
C ALA A 201 -3.86 -6.78 -16.54
N PHE A 202 -4.94 -6.64 -15.78
CA PHE A 202 -5.28 -5.40 -15.08
C PHE A 202 -4.25 -5.03 -14.01
N ILE A 203 -3.86 -5.98 -13.16
CA ILE A 203 -2.82 -5.77 -12.13
C ILE A 203 -1.50 -5.38 -12.77
N VAL A 204 -1.06 -6.11 -13.81
CA VAL A 204 0.19 -5.81 -14.52
C VAL A 204 0.16 -4.43 -15.15
N ALA A 205 -0.95 -4.06 -15.81
CA ALA A 205 -1.09 -2.75 -16.44
C ALA A 205 -1.01 -1.60 -15.41
N ILE A 206 -1.73 -1.70 -14.28
CA ILE A 206 -1.68 -0.70 -13.22
C ILE A 206 -0.28 -0.61 -12.61
N THR A 207 0.33 -1.74 -12.28
CA THR A 207 1.66 -1.77 -11.66
C THR A 207 2.72 -1.17 -12.58
N LEU A 208 2.71 -1.50 -13.87
CA LEU A 208 3.63 -0.93 -14.84
C LEU A 208 3.41 0.57 -15.04
N PHE A 209 2.15 1.01 -15.06
CA PHE A 209 1.82 2.44 -15.12
C PHE A 209 2.35 3.19 -13.90
N GLU A 210 2.17 2.64 -12.72
CA GLU A 210 2.64 3.23 -11.45
C GLU A 210 4.17 3.31 -11.39
N ILE A 211 4.88 2.23 -11.77
CA ILE A 211 6.34 2.21 -11.88
C ILE A 211 6.79 3.28 -12.90
N GLY A 212 6.16 3.36 -14.06
CA GLY A 212 6.47 4.34 -15.09
C GLY A 212 6.33 5.78 -14.61
N VAL A 213 5.22 6.10 -13.92
CA VAL A 213 4.98 7.42 -13.32
C VAL A 213 6.03 7.74 -12.25
N THR A 214 6.37 6.77 -11.40
CA THR A 214 7.37 6.94 -10.34
C THR A 214 8.76 7.20 -10.92
N ILE A 215 9.17 6.44 -11.93
CA ILE A 215 10.44 6.64 -12.64
C ILE A 215 10.46 8.04 -13.28
N TYR A 216 9.41 8.39 -14.04
CA TYR A 216 9.32 9.70 -14.71
C TYR A 216 9.43 10.86 -13.71
N LYS A 217 8.66 10.80 -12.62
CA LYS A 217 8.67 11.87 -11.61
C LYS A 217 10.00 11.94 -10.87
N THR A 218 10.62 10.80 -10.56
CA THR A 218 11.92 10.74 -9.89
C THR A 218 13.03 11.29 -10.77
N LEU A 219 13.06 10.95 -12.06
CA LEU A 219 14.10 11.43 -12.98
C LEU A 219 13.95 12.91 -13.31
N ARG A 220 12.72 13.42 -13.41
CA ARG A 220 12.46 14.80 -13.83
C ARG A 220 12.41 15.79 -12.69
N TYR A 221 11.89 15.39 -11.54
CA TYR A 221 11.62 16.28 -10.39
C TYR A 221 12.26 15.79 -9.09
N GLY A 222 12.86 14.59 -9.09
CA GLY A 222 13.34 13.94 -7.88
C GLY A 222 14.42 14.75 -7.15
N VAL A 223 14.35 14.67 -5.82
CA VAL A 223 15.29 15.31 -4.92
C VAL A 223 16.44 14.35 -4.63
N ALA A 224 17.70 14.85 -4.76
CA ALA A 224 18.86 14.10 -4.30
C ALA A 224 18.86 14.08 -2.76
N VAL A 225 18.53 12.94 -2.17
CA VAL A 225 18.71 12.76 -0.72
C VAL A 225 20.21 12.71 -0.44
N LYS A 226 20.77 13.76 0.17
CA LYS A 226 22.12 13.72 0.70
C LYS A 226 22.15 12.66 1.81
N SER A 227 22.87 11.57 1.59
CA SER A 227 23.26 10.67 2.68
C SER A 227 24.27 11.44 3.54
N ASN A 228 23.89 11.77 4.76
CA ASN A 228 24.83 12.16 5.79
C ASN A 228 25.58 10.93 6.30
#